data_b433d292e6547108a133490410d63b13
#
_entry.id   b433d292e6547108a133490410d63b13
#
_cell.length_a   1.000
_cell.length_b   1.000
_cell.length_c   1.000
_cell.angle_alpha   90.00
_cell.angle_beta   90.00
_cell.angle_gamma   90.00
#
_symmetry.space_group_name_H-M   'P 1'
#
loop_
_entity.id
_entity.type
_entity.pdbx_description
1 polymer ?
#
loop_
_entity_poly.entity_id
_entity_poly.type
_entity_poly.pdbx_seq_one_letter_code
_entity_poly.pdbx_strand_id
1 'polypeptide(L)'
;KIPVCPLNPDKSDTVFVGAHYDSYRDLPGADDNASGTAGVIELARLLKAQEASLPQQVELVAYTLEEPPYFRSEHMGSAVHAQSLSMRPVNVKAVVILEMIGHYSDEAVQDYPLGIMRAVYPKQGNFIAAVGNWQSKKLTRQYCQHMQALQQLPCERLTAPSRLTGVDFSDHLNYWARKIPAIMLTDTSFYRNTNYHTEHDTLDKLDMNKAAAVVNGVS
;
A
#
# COMPACT_ATOMS: atom_id res chain seq x y z
N LYS A 1 6.44 -18.61 -7.27
CA LYS A 1 7.52 -17.60 -7.25
C LYS A 1 6.87 -16.24 -7.07
N ILE A 2 7.45 -15.38 -6.24
CA ILE A 2 7.04 -13.99 -6.07
C ILE A 2 7.79 -13.20 -7.16
N PRO A 3 7.10 -12.51 -8.08
CA PRO A 3 7.73 -11.63 -9.05
C PRO A 3 8.42 -10.47 -8.34
N VAL A 4 9.68 -10.23 -8.64
CA VAL A 4 10.48 -9.12 -8.10
C VAL A 4 11.24 -8.44 -9.25
N CYS A 5 11.16 -7.11 -9.30
CA CYS A 5 11.86 -6.28 -10.28
C CYS A 5 12.81 -5.33 -9.54
N PRO A 6 14.12 -5.63 -9.47
CA PRO A 6 15.10 -4.73 -8.87
C PRO A 6 15.49 -3.60 -9.82
N LEU A 7 15.55 -2.38 -9.28
CA LEU A 7 16.06 -1.18 -9.93
C LEU A 7 17.26 -0.67 -9.15
N ASN A 8 18.33 -0.28 -9.84
CA ASN A 8 19.61 0.14 -9.26
C ASN A 8 20.20 -0.89 -8.27
N PRO A 9 20.47 -2.14 -8.71
CA PRO A 9 20.84 -3.25 -7.83
C PRO A 9 22.20 -3.13 -7.15
N ASP A 10 23.03 -2.17 -7.56
CA ASP A 10 24.38 -1.95 -6.99
C ASP A 10 24.34 -1.21 -5.63
N LYS A 11 23.17 -0.78 -5.18
CA LYS A 11 22.97 -0.14 -3.88
C LYS A 11 22.62 -1.16 -2.80
N SER A 12 23.18 -0.99 -1.62
CA SER A 12 22.91 -1.86 -0.46
C SER A 12 21.64 -1.49 0.29
N ASP A 13 21.29 -0.20 0.30
CA ASP A 13 20.07 0.31 0.91
C ASP A 13 18.89 0.06 -0.02
N THR A 14 17.88 -0.65 0.46
CA THR A 14 16.77 -1.11 -0.38
C THR A 14 15.41 -0.64 0.17
N VAL A 15 14.58 -0.14 -0.72
CA VAL A 15 13.15 0.11 -0.50
C VAL A 15 12.36 -0.91 -1.31
N PHE A 16 11.36 -1.51 -0.67
CA PHE A 16 10.41 -2.40 -1.35
C PHE A 16 9.09 -1.66 -1.54
N VAL A 17 8.53 -1.77 -2.74
CA VAL A 17 7.16 -1.33 -3.01
C VAL A 17 6.40 -2.50 -3.61
N GLY A 18 5.23 -2.80 -3.07
CA GLY A 18 4.48 -3.96 -3.55
C GLY A 18 2.98 -3.84 -3.37
N ALA A 19 2.28 -4.74 -4.03
CA ALA A 19 0.84 -4.94 -3.93
C ALA A 19 0.53 -6.43 -4.16
N HIS A 20 -0.57 -6.93 -3.61
CA HIS A 20 -1.05 -8.25 -3.99
C HIS A 20 -1.80 -8.19 -5.32
N TYR A 21 -1.78 -9.29 -6.07
CA TYR A 21 -2.40 -9.39 -7.39
C TYR A 21 -3.51 -10.44 -7.46
N ASP A 22 -3.71 -11.21 -6.40
CA ASP A 22 -4.87 -12.07 -6.25
C ASP A 22 -6.09 -11.25 -5.86
N SER A 23 -7.28 -11.74 -6.17
CA SER A 23 -8.56 -11.14 -5.82
C SER A 23 -9.37 -12.10 -4.95
N TYR A 24 -10.30 -11.55 -4.17
CA TYR A 24 -11.16 -12.34 -3.32
C TYR A 24 -12.08 -13.25 -4.15
N ARG A 25 -11.86 -14.57 -4.09
CA ARG A 25 -12.62 -15.57 -4.88
C ARG A 25 -12.57 -15.27 -6.38
N ASP A 26 -13.72 -15.40 -7.07
CA ASP A 26 -13.90 -15.12 -8.50
C ASP A 26 -14.50 -13.72 -8.74
N LEU A 27 -14.21 -12.75 -7.85
CA LEU A 27 -14.71 -11.38 -7.95
C LEU A 27 -13.77 -10.50 -8.79
N PRO A 28 -14.26 -9.36 -9.35
CA PRO A 28 -13.46 -8.52 -10.23
C PRO A 28 -12.21 -7.94 -9.59
N GLY A 29 -12.28 -7.47 -8.32
CA GLY A 29 -11.13 -6.94 -7.60
C GLY A 29 -10.45 -5.75 -8.26
N ALA A 30 -11.22 -4.81 -8.82
CA ALA A 30 -10.64 -3.68 -9.53
C ALA A 30 -9.91 -2.73 -8.59
N ASP A 31 -10.50 -2.45 -7.43
CA ASP A 31 -9.83 -1.71 -6.38
C ASP A 31 -9.00 -2.64 -5.49
N ASP A 32 -9.55 -3.79 -5.13
CA ASP A 32 -8.94 -4.80 -4.28
C ASP A 32 -8.41 -6.02 -5.07
N ASN A 33 -7.16 -6.06 -5.58
CA ASN A 33 -6.18 -4.98 -5.49
C ASN A 33 -5.50 -4.75 -6.85
N ALA A 34 -6.30 -4.80 -7.94
CA ALA A 34 -5.77 -4.48 -9.25
C ALA A 34 -5.29 -3.00 -9.33
N SER A 35 -5.91 -2.09 -8.55
CA SER A 35 -5.48 -0.69 -8.45
C SER A 35 -4.05 -0.58 -7.91
N GLY A 36 -3.73 -1.28 -6.83
CA GLY A 36 -2.38 -1.33 -6.25
C GLY A 36 -1.38 -2.00 -7.18
N THR A 37 -1.76 -3.12 -7.81
CA THR A 37 -0.91 -3.83 -8.79
C THR A 37 -0.59 -2.95 -10.00
N ALA A 38 -1.58 -2.25 -10.56
CA ALA A 38 -1.38 -1.28 -11.64
C ALA A 38 -0.45 -0.13 -11.19
N GLY A 39 -0.61 0.32 -9.95
CA GLY A 39 0.28 1.31 -9.33
C GLY A 39 1.74 0.86 -9.27
N VAL A 40 2.01 -0.40 -8.89
CA VAL A 40 3.37 -0.98 -8.90
C VAL A 40 3.94 -1.05 -10.31
N ILE A 41 3.14 -1.43 -11.31
CA ILE A 41 3.56 -1.48 -12.73
C ILE A 41 3.90 -0.08 -13.23
N GLU A 42 3.07 0.91 -12.96
CA GLU A 42 3.33 2.31 -13.36
C GLU A 42 4.57 2.87 -12.66
N LEU A 43 4.75 2.57 -11.38
CA LEU A 43 5.94 2.95 -10.64
C LEU A 43 7.21 2.34 -11.26
N ALA A 44 7.14 1.08 -11.74
CA ALA A 44 8.25 0.46 -12.47
C ALA A 44 8.65 1.27 -13.71
N ARG A 45 7.66 1.72 -14.47
CA ARG A 45 7.88 2.55 -15.67
C ARG A 45 8.52 3.90 -15.32
N LEU A 46 8.01 4.57 -14.30
CA LEU A 46 8.51 5.88 -13.85
C LEU A 46 9.95 5.79 -13.32
N LEU A 47 10.21 4.85 -12.42
CA LEU A 47 11.50 4.69 -11.80
C LEU A 47 12.57 4.17 -12.79
N LYS A 48 12.17 3.32 -13.75
CA LYS A 48 13.08 2.83 -14.80
C LYS A 48 13.62 3.98 -15.65
N ALA A 49 12.81 4.99 -15.92
CA ALA A 49 13.21 6.17 -16.69
C ALA A 49 14.32 6.99 -15.99
N GLN A 50 14.47 6.87 -14.68
CA GLN A 50 15.43 7.59 -13.86
C GLN A 50 16.33 6.68 -13.00
N GLU A 51 16.44 5.40 -13.36
CA GLU A 51 17.10 4.36 -12.55
C GLU A 51 18.52 4.76 -12.10
N ALA A 52 19.31 5.33 -13.00
CA ALA A 52 20.69 5.74 -12.69
C ALA A 52 20.80 6.84 -11.62
N SER A 53 19.74 7.60 -11.39
CA SER A 53 19.69 8.68 -10.40
C SER A 53 19.10 8.25 -9.07
N LEU A 54 18.57 7.03 -8.95
CA LEU A 54 18.00 6.54 -7.70
C LEU A 54 19.08 6.48 -6.61
N PRO A 55 18.83 7.07 -5.43
CA PRO A 55 19.82 7.08 -4.35
C PRO A 55 19.99 5.71 -3.68
N GLN A 56 19.06 4.80 -3.89
CA GLN A 56 18.97 3.48 -3.29
C GLN A 56 18.41 2.46 -4.27
N GLN A 57 18.56 1.19 -3.97
CA GLN A 57 17.87 0.13 -4.70
C GLN A 57 16.36 0.21 -4.41
N VAL A 58 15.55 0.03 -5.45
CA VAL A 58 14.11 -0.17 -5.30
C VAL A 58 13.74 -1.54 -5.86
N GLU A 59 13.08 -2.36 -5.05
CA GLU A 59 12.55 -3.63 -5.52
C GLU A 59 11.01 -3.56 -5.53
N LEU A 60 10.44 -3.81 -6.71
CA LEU A 60 9.00 -3.84 -6.91
C LEU A 60 8.53 -5.29 -6.83
N VAL A 61 7.50 -5.55 -6.02
CA VAL A 61 7.09 -6.91 -5.65
C VAL A 61 5.59 -7.09 -5.85
N ALA A 62 5.20 -8.13 -6.60
CA ALA A 62 3.81 -8.54 -6.69
C ALA A 62 3.57 -9.74 -5.77
N TYR A 63 2.68 -9.61 -4.80
CA TYR A 63 2.37 -10.67 -3.82
C TYR A 63 1.20 -11.52 -4.29
N THR A 64 1.14 -12.73 -3.81
CA THR A 64 0.04 -13.67 -4.01
C THR A 64 -0.47 -14.17 -2.66
N LEU A 65 -1.68 -14.73 -2.64
CA LEU A 65 -2.28 -15.34 -1.47
C LEU A 65 -2.43 -14.36 -0.28
N GLU A 66 -2.74 -13.10 -0.59
CA GLU A 66 -3.12 -12.13 0.42
C GLU A 66 -4.55 -12.43 0.89
N GLU A 67 -5.42 -12.75 -0.02
CA GLU A 67 -6.84 -12.96 0.20
C GLU A 67 -7.18 -14.21 1.04
N PRO A 68 -8.31 -14.23 1.76
CA PRO A 68 -8.82 -15.45 2.38
C PRO A 68 -9.00 -16.60 1.37
N PRO A 69 -8.62 -17.84 1.74
CA PRO A 69 -8.37 -18.32 3.11
C PRO A 69 -6.92 -18.19 3.57
N TYR A 70 -6.02 -17.60 2.78
CA TYR A 70 -4.58 -17.58 3.08
C TYR A 70 -4.14 -16.36 3.88
N PHE A 71 -5.01 -15.35 4.03
CA PHE A 71 -4.72 -14.16 4.84
C PHE A 71 -4.21 -14.52 6.24
N ARG A 72 -3.14 -13.85 6.68
CA ARG A 72 -2.42 -14.10 7.94
C ARG A 72 -1.75 -15.48 8.06
N SER A 73 -1.64 -16.24 6.97
CA SER A 73 -0.90 -17.48 6.95
C SER A 73 0.57 -17.27 6.55
N GLU A 74 1.40 -18.27 6.81
CA GLU A 74 2.79 -18.30 6.34
C GLU A 74 2.91 -18.45 4.81
N HIS A 75 1.79 -18.75 4.13
CA HIS A 75 1.73 -18.93 2.68
C HIS A 75 1.53 -17.61 1.93
N MET A 76 1.15 -16.52 2.61
CA MET A 76 1.09 -15.21 1.96
C MET A 76 2.42 -14.90 1.26
N GLY A 77 2.35 -14.38 0.03
CA GLY A 77 3.55 -13.99 -0.72
C GLY A 77 4.45 -13.03 0.06
N SER A 78 3.85 -12.08 0.77
CA SER A 78 4.58 -11.16 1.65
C SER A 78 5.24 -11.84 2.85
N ALA A 79 4.63 -12.90 3.42
CA ALA A 79 5.24 -13.68 4.50
C ALA A 79 6.50 -14.39 4.01
N VAL A 80 6.40 -15.05 2.84
CA VAL A 80 7.52 -15.74 2.19
C VAL A 80 8.61 -14.74 1.80
N HIS A 81 8.24 -13.59 1.23
CA HIS A 81 9.19 -12.55 0.86
C HIS A 81 9.89 -11.97 2.08
N ALA A 82 9.14 -11.53 3.11
CA ALA A 82 9.71 -11.01 4.34
C ALA A 82 10.65 -12.02 5.04
N GLN A 83 10.33 -13.32 4.95
CA GLN A 83 11.21 -14.38 5.44
C GLN A 83 12.52 -14.45 4.66
N SER A 84 12.46 -14.35 3.33
CA SER A 84 13.63 -14.45 2.47
C SER A 84 14.65 -13.33 2.73
N LEU A 85 14.21 -12.17 3.19
CA LEU A 85 15.09 -11.03 3.48
C LEU A 85 16.10 -11.32 4.60
N SER A 86 15.79 -12.25 5.51
CA SER A 86 16.75 -12.68 6.54
C SER A 86 17.95 -13.45 5.97
N MET A 87 17.85 -13.96 4.74
CA MET A 87 18.89 -14.71 4.05
C MET A 87 19.60 -13.88 2.96
N ARG A 88 19.21 -12.64 2.79
CA ARG A 88 19.77 -11.73 1.79
C ARG A 88 20.58 -10.63 2.45
N PRO A 89 21.75 -10.23 1.90
CA PRO A 89 22.54 -9.12 2.42
C PRO A 89 21.96 -7.76 2.00
N VAL A 90 20.70 -7.49 2.42
CA VAL A 90 19.99 -6.25 2.08
C VAL A 90 19.76 -5.40 3.34
N ASN A 91 19.96 -4.10 3.22
CA ASN A 91 19.64 -3.15 4.27
C ASN A 91 18.26 -2.52 3.97
N VAL A 92 17.21 -3.11 4.51
CA VAL A 92 15.84 -2.68 4.25
C VAL A 92 15.57 -1.34 4.94
N LYS A 93 15.32 -0.30 4.17
CA LYS A 93 14.99 1.05 4.67
C LYS A 93 13.50 1.26 4.87
N ALA A 94 12.70 0.74 3.96
CA ALA A 94 11.24 0.85 4.00
C ALA A 94 10.60 -0.24 3.17
N VAL A 95 9.36 -0.57 3.54
CA VAL A 95 8.42 -1.31 2.70
C VAL A 95 7.16 -0.45 2.54
N VAL A 96 6.71 -0.27 1.32
CA VAL A 96 5.48 0.46 0.99
C VAL A 96 4.52 -0.51 0.30
N ILE A 97 3.36 -0.71 0.87
CA ILE A 97 2.31 -1.55 0.30
C ILE A 97 1.22 -0.67 -0.27
N LEU A 98 0.89 -0.88 -1.54
CA LEU A 98 -0.27 -0.27 -2.18
C LEU A 98 -1.46 -1.21 -2.02
N GLU A 99 -2.47 -0.74 -1.28
CA GLU A 99 -3.62 -1.53 -0.89
C GLU A 99 -4.90 -0.77 -1.15
N MET A 100 -5.61 -1.09 -2.25
CA MET A 100 -6.79 -0.34 -2.65
C MET A 100 -6.48 1.17 -2.71
N ILE A 101 -6.11 1.66 -3.88
CA ILE A 101 -5.69 3.06 -4.07
C ILE A 101 -6.56 3.81 -5.08
N GLY A 102 -7.72 3.24 -5.45
CA GLY A 102 -8.52 3.71 -6.57
C GLY A 102 -9.87 4.34 -6.23
N HIS A 103 -10.46 4.07 -5.07
CA HIS A 103 -11.83 4.51 -4.77
C HIS A 103 -11.86 5.82 -3.96
N TYR A 104 -12.51 6.85 -4.52
CA TYR A 104 -12.62 8.17 -3.89
C TYR A 104 -14.02 8.75 -4.01
N SER A 105 -14.39 9.61 -3.03
CA SER A 105 -15.67 10.32 -3.03
C SER A 105 -15.56 11.67 -2.33
N ASP A 106 -16.16 12.69 -2.89
CA ASP A 106 -16.29 14.00 -2.25
C ASP A 106 -17.50 14.07 -1.30
N GLU A 107 -18.30 13.01 -1.25
CA GLU A 107 -19.39 12.86 -0.30
C GLU A 107 -18.89 12.40 1.08
N ALA A 108 -19.72 12.58 2.11
CA ALA A 108 -19.41 12.22 3.49
C ALA A 108 -19.61 10.73 3.75
N VAL A 109 -18.86 9.89 3.03
CA VAL A 109 -18.97 8.42 3.06
C VAL A 109 -17.91 7.76 3.95
N GLN A 110 -16.93 8.52 4.45
CA GLN A 110 -15.81 7.97 5.20
C GLN A 110 -16.21 7.52 6.60
N ASP A 111 -15.92 6.27 6.90
CA ASP A 111 -16.02 5.71 8.25
C ASP A 111 -14.61 5.42 8.82
N TYR A 112 -14.55 5.04 10.10
CA TYR A 112 -13.31 4.82 10.83
C TYR A 112 -13.49 3.71 11.88
N PRO A 113 -12.40 2.98 12.24
CA PRO A 113 -12.46 1.91 13.25
C PRO A 113 -12.91 2.38 14.64
N LEU A 114 -12.73 3.65 14.96
CA LEU A 114 -13.18 4.25 16.21
C LEU A 114 -14.00 5.50 15.93
N GLY A 115 -15.18 5.61 16.51
CA GLY A 115 -16.09 6.74 16.28
C GLY A 115 -15.48 8.12 16.61
N ILE A 116 -14.56 8.19 17.58
CA ILE A 116 -13.86 9.44 17.92
C ILE A 116 -12.99 9.95 16.77
N MET A 117 -12.55 9.09 15.85
CA MET A 117 -11.73 9.49 14.71
C MET A 117 -12.49 10.39 13.74
N ARG A 118 -13.83 10.27 13.69
CA ARG A 118 -14.70 11.17 12.90
C ARG A 118 -14.62 12.64 13.33
N ALA A 119 -14.11 12.92 14.52
CA ALA A 119 -13.91 14.28 15.00
C ALA A 119 -12.56 14.88 14.59
N VAL A 120 -11.62 14.04 14.13
CA VAL A 120 -10.24 14.43 13.84
C VAL A 120 -9.92 14.31 12.35
N TYR A 121 -10.48 13.30 11.68
CA TYR A 121 -10.23 12.98 10.28
C TYR A 121 -11.38 13.45 9.37
N PRO A 122 -11.12 13.59 8.04
CA PRO A 122 -12.13 14.02 7.08
C PRO A 122 -13.35 13.12 7.05
N LYS A 123 -14.51 13.69 6.73
CA LYS A 123 -15.75 12.91 6.48
C LYS A 123 -15.87 12.46 5.03
N GLN A 124 -15.19 13.16 4.12
CA GLN A 124 -15.14 12.85 2.70
C GLN A 124 -14.09 11.77 2.43
N GLY A 125 -14.38 10.90 1.48
CA GLY A 125 -13.46 9.87 1.02
C GLY A 125 -12.49 10.33 -0.07
N ASN A 126 -11.92 11.52 0.02
CA ASN A 126 -11.10 12.15 -1.03
C ASN A 126 -9.62 12.35 -0.65
N PHE A 127 -9.07 11.44 0.13
CA PHE A 127 -7.67 11.41 0.56
C PHE A 127 -7.08 9.99 0.44
N ILE A 128 -5.77 9.90 0.44
CA ILE A 128 -5.05 8.63 0.67
C ILE A 128 -4.62 8.55 2.14
N ALA A 129 -4.76 7.38 2.74
CA ALA A 129 -4.28 7.12 4.09
C ALA A 129 -2.91 6.44 4.05
N ALA A 130 -1.95 6.97 4.82
CA ALA A 130 -0.68 6.33 5.12
C ALA A 130 -0.76 5.70 6.51
N VAL A 131 -0.89 4.38 6.55
CA VAL A 131 -1.09 3.59 7.78
C VAL A 131 0.21 2.92 8.19
N GLY A 132 0.58 3.06 9.45
CA GLY A 132 1.82 2.49 9.99
C GLY A 132 1.72 2.18 11.48
N ASN A 133 2.64 1.34 11.96
CA ASN A 133 2.86 1.13 13.39
C ASN A 133 3.84 2.20 13.95
N TRP A 134 4.16 2.10 15.23
CA TRP A 134 5.07 3.07 15.88
C TRP A 134 6.46 3.11 15.25
N GLN A 135 6.98 1.96 14.80
CA GLN A 135 8.28 1.85 14.14
C GLN A 135 8.27 2.56 12.77
N SER A 136 7.14 2.55 12.09
CA SER A 136 6.95 3.11 10.75
C SER A 136 6.45 4.57 10.73
N LYS A 137 6.28 5.20 11.91
CA LYS A 137 5.76 6.57 12.06
C LYS A 137 6.53 7.61 11.22
N LYS A 138 7.85 7.43 11.05
CA LYS A 138 8.65 8.33 10.22
C LYS A 138 8.28 8.20 8.74
N LEU A 139 8.05 6.98 8.26
CA LEU A 139 7.69 6.72 6.86
C LEU A 139 6.33 7.33 6.51
N THR A 140 5.30 7.13 7.34
CA THR A 140 3.97 7.73 7.09
C THR A 140 4.05 9.26 7.04
N ARG A 141 4.88 9.86 7.90
CA ARG A 141 5.08 11.32 7.89
C ARG A 141 5.79 11.78 6.62
N GLN A 142 6.86 11.10 6.21
CA GLN A 142 7.63 11.47 5.01
C GLN A 142 6.76 11.38 3.76
N TYR A 143 6.00 10.29 3.60
CA TYR A 143 5.09 10.13 2.48
C TYR A 143 4.05 11.27 2.43
N CYS A 144 3.32 11.54 3.52
CA CYS A 144 2.32 12.61 3.50
C CYS A 144 2.91 14.03 3.36
N GLN A 145 4.13 14.26 3.82
CA GLN A 145 4.83 15.53 3.54
C GLN A 145 5.15 15.67 2.05
N HIS A 146 5.54 14.58 1.40
CA HIS A 146 5.76 14.58 -0.04
C HIS A 146 4.45 14.80 -0.81
N MET A 147 3.39 14.09 -0.47
CA MET A 147 2.05 14.30 -1.05
C MET A 147 1.57 15.76 -0.89
N GLN A 148 1.82 16.37 0.26
CA GLN A 148 1.51 17.78 0.50
C GLN A 148 2.31 18.69 -0.43
N ALA A 149 3.56 18.40 -0.71
CA ALA A 149 4.38 19.18 -1.64
C ALA A 149 3.91 19.05 -3.10
N LEU A 150 3.43 17.86 -3.49
CA LEU A 150 2.87 17.61 -4.83
C LEU A 150 1.50 18.26 -5.04
N GLN A 151 0.72 18.50 -4.00
CA GLN A 151 -0.61 19.12 -4.04
C GLN A 151 -1.62 18.42 -4.98
N GLN A 152 -1.44 17.11 -5.22
CA GLN A 152 -2.30 16.35 -6.13
C GLN A 152 -3.45 15.64 -5.41
N LEU A 153 -3.21 15.16 -4.19
CA LEU A 153 -4.19 14.43 -3.38
C LEU A 153 -3.88 14.65 -1.89
N PRO A 154 -4.86 14.96 -1.03
CA PRO A 154 -4.67 15.01 0.41
C PRO A 154 -4.19 13.66 0.96
N CYS A 155 -3.34 13.70 2.00
CA CYS A 155 -2.83 12.52 2.67
C CYS A 155 -3.10 12.59 4.17
N GLU A 156 -3.77 11.56 4.69
CA GLU A 156 -4.01 11.39 6.12
C GLU A 156 -3.09 10.32 6.71
N ARG A 157 -2.65 10.52 7.94
CA ARG A 157 -1.72 9.60 8.60
C ARG A 157 -2.38 8.90 9.77
N LEU A 158 -2.23 7.59 9.82
CA LEU A 158 -2.58 6.81 10.98
C LEU A 158 -1.35 6.06 11.50
N THR A 159 -1.01 6.27 12.77
CA THR A 159 -0.05 5.42 13.49
C THR A 159 -0.78 4.76 14.65
N ALA A 160 -0.97 3.46 14.55
CA ALA A 160 -1.78 2.71 15.49
C ALA A 160 -1.23 1.28 15.72
N PRO A 161 -1.61 0.64 16.83
CA PRO A 161 -1.25 -0.77 17.03
C PRO A 161 -2.02 -1.67 16.07
N SER A 162 -1.42 -2.81 15.70
CA SER A 162 -2.00 -3.81 14.78
C SER A 162 -3.36 -4.36 15.24
N ARG A 163 -3.66 -4.33 16.55
CA ARG A 163 -4.97 -4.77 17.07
C ARG A 163 -6.15 -3.86 16.70
N LEU A 164 -5.92 -2.65 16.19
CA LEU A 164 -6.99 -1.80 15.69
C LEU A 164 -7.41 -2.31 14.31
N THR A 165 -8.70 -2.62 14.16
CA THR A 165 -9.26 -3.19 12.93
C THR A 165 -8.86 -2.39 11.69
N GLY A 166 -8.40 -3.07 10.64
CA GLY A 166 -7.98 -2.48 9.37
C GLY A 166 -6.52 -1.98 9.35
N VAL A 167 -5.87 -1.80 10.50
CA VAL A 167 -4.51 -1.26 10.56
C VAL A 167 -3.46 -2.24 10.06
N ASP A 168 -3.69 -3.54 10.19
CA ASP A 168 -2.81 -4.62 9.73
C ASP A 168 -3.49 -5.54 8.69
N PHE A 169 -4.42 -4.97 7.90
CA PHE A 169 -5.18 -5.72 6.90
C PHE A 169 -4.56 -5.56 5.51
N SER A 170 -3.33 -5.97 5.36
CA SER A 170 -2.62 -6.16 4.09
C SER A 170 -1.21 -6.71 4.33
N ASP A 171 -0.45 -6.91 3.28
CA ASP A 171 0.89 -7.51 3.19
C ASP A 171 1.94 -6.92 4.17
N HIS A 172 1.81 -5.65 4.55
CA HIS A 172 2.74 -4.97 5.48
C HIS A 172 2.80 -5.62 6.87
N LEU A 173 1.76 -6.35 7.29
CA LEU A 173 1.71 -7.06 8.56
C LEU A 173 2.88 -8.05 8.71
N ASN A 174 3.28 -8.72 7.62
CA ASN A 174 4.33 -9.74 7.62
C ASN A 174 5.74 -9.14 7.81
N TYR A 175 5.91 -7.88 7.39
CA TYR A 175 7.13 -7.12 7.64
C TYR A 175 7.19 -6.61 9.09
N TRP A 176 6.06 -6.16 9.64
CA TRP A 176 5.99 -5.77 11.04
C TRP A 176 6.30 -6.92 11.98
N ALA A 177 5.85 -8.14 11.68
CA ALA A 177 6.16 -9.35 12.44
C ALA A 177 7.68 -9.62 12.51
N ARG A 178 8.45 -9.10 11.53
CA ARG A 178 9.92 -9.21 11.46
C ARG A 178 10.65 -7.93 11.86
N LYS A 179 9.93 -6.96 12.44
CA LYS A 179 10.46 -5.65 12.86
C LYS A 179 11.06 -4.85 11.69
N ILE A 180 10.56 -5.06 10.48
CA ILE A 180 10.91 -4.29 9.29
C ILE A 180 9.94 -3.11 9.18
N PRO A 181 10.42 -1.85 9.00
CA PRO A 181 9.56 -0.70 8.83
C PRO A 181 8.72 -0.82 7.55
N ALA A 182 7.40 -0.84 7.68
CA ALA A 182 6.48 -0.94 6.56
C ALA A 182 5.28 -0.01 6.76
N ILE A 183 4.73 0.50 5.66
CA ILE A 183 3.48 1.27 5.65
C ILE A 183 2.55 0.71 4.59
N MET A 184 1.27 0.89 4.82
CA MET A 184 0.20 0.66 3.85
C MET A 184 -0.30 2.01 3.36
N LEU A 185 -0.40 2.18 2.06
CA LEU A 185 -1.08 3.31 1.41
C LEU A 185 -2.42 2.79 0.91
N THR A 186 -3.51 3.37 1.42
CA THR A 186 -4.85 2.85 1.14
C THR A 186 -5.88 3.97 1.05
N ASP A 187 -6.87 3.76 0.23
CA ASP A 187 -8.07 4.59 0.20
C ASP A 187 -9.01 4.31 1.38
N THR A 188 -8.60 3.42 2.28
CA THR A 188 -9.29 2.96 3.48
C THR A 188 -10.29 1.80 3.28
N SER A 189 -10.33 1.19 2.09
CA SER A 189 -11.07 -0.05 1.84
C SER A 189 -12.54 0.02 2.32
N PHE A 190 -13.01 -1.01 3.00
CA PHE A 190 -14.38 -1.13 3.51
C PHE A 190 -14.87 -0.01 4.44
N TYR A 191 -13.97 0.88 4.90
CA TYR A 191 -14.37 2.10 5.62
C TYR A 191 -14.89 3.20 4.70
N ARG A 192 -14.76 3.03 3.37
CA ARG A 192 -15.18 3.98 2.34
C ARG A 192 -15.89 3.29 1.18
N ASN A 193 -15.30 2.19 0.69
CA ASN A 193 -15.74 1.49 -0.51
C ASN A 193 -16.72 0.37 -0.16
N THR A 194 -18.02 0.60 -0.41
CA THR A 194 -19.06 -0.40 -0.18
C THR A 194 -19.06 -1.54 -1.20
N ASN A 195 -18.24 -1.43 -2.26
CA ASN A 195 -18.07 -2.47 -3.27
C ASN A 195 -17.01 -3.50 -2.90
N TYR A 196 -16.24 -3.26 -1.81
CA TYR A 196 -15.21 -4.17 -1.30
C TYR A 196 -15.75 -5.60 -1.16
N HIS A 197 -15.04 -6.57 -1.76
CA HIS A 197 -15.39 -7.99 -1.80
C HIS A 197 -16.79 -8.28 -2.38
N THR A 198 -17.20 -7.50 -3.38
CA THR A 198 -18.45 -7.71 -4.12
C THR A 198 -18.21 -7.75 -5.64
N GLU A 199 -19.22 -8.21 -6.41
CA GLU A 199 -19.21 -8.17 -7.88
C GLU A 199 -19.20 -6.73 -8.46
N HIS A 200 -19.39 -5.73 -7.61
CA HIS A 200 -19.43 -4.32 -8.00
C HIS A 200 -18.07 -3.62 -7.82
N ASP A 201 -17.03 -4.32 -7.39
CA ASP A 201 -15.66 -3.78 -7.38
C ASP A 201 -15.08 -3.79 -8.79
N THR A 202 -15.50 -2.83 -9.60
CA THR A 202 -15.25 -2.72 -11.04
C THR A 202 -14.54 -1.42 -11.39
N LEU A 203 -13.84 -1.41 -12.54
CA LEU A 203 -12.99 -0.31 -12.98
C LEU A 203 -13.72 1.05 -13.09
N ASP A 204 -15.01 1.05 -13.44
CA ASP A 204 -15.83 2.27 -13.52
C ASP A 204 -16.07 2.96 -12.16
N LYS A 205 -15.73 2.33 -11.06
CA LYS A 205 -15.80 2.89 -9.70
C LYS A 205 -14.52 3.62 -9.28
N LEU A 206 -13.45 3.53 -10.06
CA LEU A 206 -12.13 4.02 -9.71
C LEU A 206 -11.84 5.40 -10.29
N ASP A 207 -11.16 6.24 -9.52
CA ASP A 207 -10.57 7.51 -9.95
C ASP A 207 -9.08 7.29 -10.28
N MET A 208 -8.81 7.02 -11.56
CA MET A 208 -7.45 6.74 -12.02
C MET A 208 -6.50 7.94 -11.89
N ASN A 209 -7.01 9.17 -11.85
CA ASN A 209 -6.18 10.36 -11.63
C ASN A 209 -5.68 10.43 -10.19
N LYS A 210 -6.54 10.11 -9.23
CA LYS A 210 -6.16 10.06 -7.81
C LYS A 210 -5.26 8.86 -7.53
N ALA A 211 -5.52 7.70 -8.16
CA ALA A 211 -4.61 6.55 -8.09
C ALA A 211 -3.21 6.90 -8.62
N ALA A 212 -3.12 7.59 -9.76
CA ALA A 212 -1.85 8.09 -10.30
C ALA A 212 -1.16 9.09 -9.35
N ALA A 213 -1.91 9.95 -8.66
CA ALA A 213 -1.35 10.84 -7.66
C ALA A 213 -0.69 10.08 -6.48
N VAL A 214 -1.28 8.95 -6.06
CA VAL A 214 -0.66 8.08 -5.04
C VAL A 214 0.67 7.53 -5.53
N VAL A 215 0.71 7.03 -6.78
CA VAL A 215 1.95 6.50 -7.40
C VAL A 215 3.03 7.59 -7.50
N ASN A 216 2.66 8.81 -7.91
CA ASN A 216 3.56 9.95 -7.94
C ASN A 216 4.14 10.28 -6.54
N GLY A 217 3.34 10.06 -5.48
CA GLY A 217 3.79 10.24 -4.10
C GLY A 217 4.81 9.22 -3.64
N VAL A 218 4.94 8.09 -4.34
CA VAL A 218 5.92 7.02 -4.05
C VAL A 218 7.18 7.18 -4.90
N SER A 219 7.06 7.79 -6.10
CA SER A 219 8.18 8.00 -7.03
C SER A 219 9.12 9.18 -6.57
#